data_fca0c6f63c083af93128f69083144299
#
_entry.id   fca0c6f63c083af93128f69083144299
#
_cell.length_a   1.000
_cell.length_b   1.000
_cell.length_c   1.000
_cell.angle_alpha   90.00
_cell.angle_beta   90.00
_cell.angle_gamma   90.00
#
_symmetry.space_group_name_H-M   'P 1'
#
loop_
_entity.id
_entity.type
_entity.pdbx_description
1 polymer ?
#
loop_
_entity_poly.entity_id
_entity_poly.type
_entity_poly.pdbx_seq_one_letter_code
_entity_poly.pdbx_strand_id
1 'polypeptide(L)'
;MKKTMISFLCVISILISIAFALNKKSEQDKYFDNIEMSNNATHFFIKDSDVSNEDELAKFTELSKKYEATFIRSDSISEDGNIVLYKSGIYATNYFKQLDLKLANGQVPTEASEFLASFNTGDKKQSGRILNLFDDKSLIFGSLEDFYKNNEMSVNGNYTLISDTKDTEDIMSQLASFFNSSKEDMLTANYGKGYGQGTIYLLVLIVSLIVMAIFCLMSAFYPISKLKEIGVMKL
;
A
#
# COMPACT_ATOMS: atom_id res chain seq x y z
N MET A 1 -1.15 45.94 -2.89
CA MET A 1 -0.44 45.03 -3.80
C MET A 1 0.57 44.11 -3.10
N LYS A 2 1.62 44.60 -2.39
CA LYS A 2 2.61 43.70 -1.77
C LYS A 2 2.01 42.64 -0.83
N LYS A 3 1.07 43.03 0.07
CA LYS A 3 0.46 42.06 1.02
C LYS A 3 -0.37 40.98 0.33
N THR A 4 -1.13 41.34 -0.72
CA THR A 4 -1.94 40.39 -1.50
C THR A 4 -1.07 39.41 -2.28
N MET A 5 0.06 39.89 -2.81
CA MET A 5 1.02 39.08 -3.53
C MET A 5 1.75 38.07 -2.60
N ILE A 6 2.10 38.53 -1.39
CA ILE A 6 2.70 37.64 -0.37
C ILE A 6 1.71 36.57 0.07
N SER A 7 0.45 36.94 0.35
CA SER A 7 -0.60 35.99 0.71
C SER A 7 -0.82 34.95 -0.38
N PHE A 8 -0.78 35.33 -1.64
CA PHE A 8 -0.91 34.44 -2.77
C PHE A 8 0.26 33.43 -2.90
N LEU A 9 1.49 33.95 -2.72
CA LEU A 9 2.67 33.08 -2.74
C LEU A 9 2.64 32.07 -1.58
N CYS A 10 2.16 32.48 -0.40
CA CYS A 10 1.97 31.55 0.73
C CYS A 10 0.94 30.45 0.40
N VAL A 11 -0.20 30.81 -0.19
CA VAL A 11 -1.24 29.83 -0.57
C VAL A 11 -0.70 28.84 -1.61
N ILE A 12 0.00 29.33 -2.63
CA ILE A 12 0.64 28.46 -3.65
C ILE A 12 1.67 27.54 -3.00
N SER A 13 2.51 28.05 -2.13
CA SER A 13 3.52 27.25 -1.43
C SER A 13 2.88 26.13 -0.61
N ILE A 14 1.79 26.42 0.11
CA ILE A 14 1.02 25.42 0.87
C ILE A 14 0.42 24.36 -0.07
N LEU A 15 -0.18 24.77 -1.19
CA LEU A 15 -0.77 23.84 -2.16
C LEU A 15 0.29 22.94 -2.80
N ILE A 16 1.45 23.48 -3.13
CA ILE A 16 2.58 22.70 -3.68
C ILE A 16 3.07 21.70 -2.62
N SER A 17 3.18 22.11 -1.35
CA SER A 17 3.60 21.24 -0.26
C SER A 17 2.61 20.10 -0.03
N ILE A 18 1.31 20.38 -0.06
CA ILE A 18 0.25 19.37 0.05
C ILE A 18 0.31 18.41 -1.15
N ALA A 19 0.43 18.93 -2.37
CA ALA A 19 0.52 18.10 -3.58
C ALA A 19 1.76 17.20 -3.55
N PHE A 20 2.90 17.72 -3.08
CA PHE A 20 4.13 16.94 -2.92
C PHE A 20 3.97 15.85 -1.86
N ALA A 21 3.35 16.15 -0.71
CA ALA A 21 3.07 15.17 0.34
C ALA A 21 2.13 14.05 -0.14
N LEU A 22 1.06 14.42 -0.85
CA LEU A 22 0.12 13.47 -1.45
C LEU A 22 0.79 12.59 -2.52
N ASN A 23 1.68 13.18 -3.32
CA ASN A 23 2.43 12.40 -4.32
C ASN A 23 3.38 11.40 -3.65
N LYS A 24 4.05 11.80 -2.57
CA LYS A 24 4.91 10.89 -1.81
C LYS A 24 4.14 9.76 -1.14
N LYS A 25 2.98 10.06 -0.55
CA LYS A 25 2.08 9.02 -0.03
C LYS A 25 1.65 8.07 -1.13
N SER A 26 1.22 8.59 -2.28
CA SER A 26 0.85 7.79 -3.44
C SER A 26 1.98 6.91 -3.98
N GLU A 27 3.22 7.41 -4.02
CA GLU A 27 4.38 6.59 -4.41
C GLU A 27 4.60 5.44 -3.44
N GLN A 28 4.38 5.66 -2.14
CA GLN A 28 4.52 4.63 -1.12
C GLN A 28 3.37 3.60 -1.19
N ASP A 29 2.12 4.04 -1.34
CA ASP A 29 0.97 3.16 -1.51
C ASP A 29 1.14 2.30 -2.78
N LYS A 30 1.51 2.91 -3.90
CA LYS A 30 1.85 2.18 -5.14
C LYS A 30 2.99 1.19 -4.96
N TYR A 31 3.94 1.52 -4.12
CA TYR A 31 5.05 0.65 -3.84
C TYR A 31 4.58 -0.64 -3.15
N PHE A 32 3.69 -0.54 -2.15
CA PHE A 32 3.10 -1.71 -1.51
C PHE A 32 2.09 -2.42 -2.41
N ASP A 33 1.30 -1.67 -3.18
CA ASP A 33 0.39 -2.21 -4.21
C ASP A 33 1.17 -2.91 -5.34
N ASN A 34 2.32 -2.37 -5.76
CA ASN A 34 3.14 -2.98 -6.81
C ASN A 34 3.75 -4.32 -6.39
N ILE A 35 3.97 -4.55 -5.10
CA ILE A 35 4.37 -5.86 -4.60
C ILE A 35 3.27 -6.89 -4.87
N GLU A 36 2.01 -6.49 -4.71
CA GLU A 36 0.83 -7.33 -4.90
C GLU A 36 0.27 -7.26 -6.32
N MET A 37 0.53 -6.19 -7.06
CA MET A 37 0.03 -5.94 -8.42
C MET A 37 1.10 -6.14 -9.51
N SER A 38 2.22 -6.79 -9.19
CA SER A 38 3.19 -7.17 -10.23
C SER A 38 2.48 -8.04 -11.29
N ASN A 39 2.90 -7.94 -12.56
CA ASN A 39 2.33 -8.73 -13.64
C ASN A 39 2.36 -10.26 -13.39
N ASN A 40 3.12 -10.69 -12.39
CA ASN A 40 3.32 -12.08 -11.98
C ASN A 40 2.58 -12.42 -10.66
N ALA A 41 1.75 -11.52 -10.13
CA ALA A 41 0.98 -11.75 -8.92
C ALA A 41 -0.41 -12.29 -9.25
N THR A 42 -0.78 -13.38 -8.57
CA THR A 42 -2.11 -13.98 -8.63
C THR A 42 -2.72 -13.94 -7.25
N HIS A 43 -3.84 -13.26 -7.11
CA HIS A 43 -4.58 -13.19 -5.86
C HIS A 43 -5.53 -14.36 -5.76
N PHE A 44 -5.58 -14.99 -4.60
CA PHE A 44 -6.52 -16.07 -4.34
C PHE A 44 -7.01 -16.04 -2.88
N PHE A 45 -8.13 -16.69 -2.64
CA PHE A 45 -8.77 -16.76 -1.34
C PHE A 45 -8.96 -18.23 -0.93
N ILE A 46 -8.61 -18.57 0.29
CA ILE A 46 -8.91 -19.86 0.89
C ILE A 46 -10.12 -19.68 1.81
N LYS A 47 -11.18 -20.44 1.55
CA LYS A 47 -12.45 -20.34 2.26
C LYS A 47 -12.91 -21.71 2.72
N ASP A 48 -13.44 -21.76 3.96
CA ASP A 48 -14.08 -22.95 4.54
C ASP A 48 -13.17 -24.20 4.48
N SER A 49 -11.86 -24.01 4.65
CA SER A 49 -10.88 -25.10 4.66
C SER A 49 -10.67 -25.63 6.06
N ASP A 50 -10.65 -26.95 6.20
CA ASP A 50 -10.33 -27.70 7.43
C ASP A 50 -8.84 -28.08 7.50
N VAL A 51 -8.02 -27.60 6.57
CA VAL A 51 -6.56 -27.84 6.55
C VAL A 51 -5.92 -27.16 7.77
N SER A 52 -4.98 -27.84 8.41
CA SER A 52 -4.23 -27.26 9.53
C SER A 52 -3.22 -26.21 9.05
N ASN A 53 -2.85 -25.29 9.95
CA ASN A 53 -1.81 -24.30 9.64
C ASN A 53 -0.47 -24.96 9.33
N GLU A 54 -0.15 -26.08 9.98
CA GLU A 54 1.07 -26.85 9.74
C GLU A 54 1.10 -27.48 8.33
N ASP A 55 -0.03 -28.06 7.90
CA ASP A 55 -0.15 -28.68 6.59
C ASP A 55 -0.08 -27.62 5.48
N GLU A 56 -0.72 -26.46 5.67
CA GLU A 56 -0.60 -25.33 4.75
C GLU A 56 0.85 -24.83 4.65
N LEU A 57 1.51 -24.60 5.78
CA LEU A 57 2.91 -24.17 5.81
C LEU A 57 3.82 -25.17 5.07
N ALA A 58 3.60 -26.48 5.30
CA ALA A 58 4.33 -27.52 4.62
C ALA A 58 4.09 -27.48 3.10
N LYS A 59 2.83 -27.34 2.68
CA LYS A 59 2.46 -27.27 1.24
C LYS A 59 3.00 -26.02 0.56
N PHE A 60 2.85 -24.86 1.17
CA PHE A 60 3.38 -23.61 0.60
C PHE A 60 4.92 -23.64 0.54
N THR A 61 5.58 -24.22 1.55
CA THR A 61 7.05 -24.38 1.55
C THR A 61 7.52 -25.32 0.44
N GLU A 62 6.80 -26.44 0.21
CA GLU A 62 7.06 -27.34 -0.90
C GLU A 62 6.99 -26.63 -2.25
N LEU A 63 5.86 -25.92 -2.49
CA LEU A 63 5.63 -25.22 -3.74
C LEU A 63 6.59 -24.04 -3.93
N SER A 64 6.90 -23.29 -2.86
CA SER A 64 7.86 -22.20 -2.90
C SER A 64 9.25 -22.69 -3.33
N LYS A 65 9.71 -23.81 -2.77
CA LYS A 65 11.01 -24.41 -3.16
C LYS A 65 11.03 -24.96 -4.57
N LYS A 66 9.91 -25.58 -5.01
CA LYS A 66 9.82 -26.22 -6.32
C LYS A 66 9.78 -25.20 -7.47
N TYR A 67 9.10 -24.07 -7.27
CA TYR A 67 8.81 -23.09 -8.31
C TYR A 67 9.46 -21.73 -8.07
N GLU A 68 10.29 -21.58 -7.04
CA GLU A 68 10.81 -20.28 -6.58
C GLU A 68 9.69 -19.25 -6.36
N ALA A 69 8.52 -19.72 -5.91
CA ALA A 69 7.33 -18.91 -5.72
C ALA A 69 7.28 -18.32 -4.31
N THR A 70 6.67 -17.13 -4.21
CA THR A 70 6.38 -16.47 -2.93
C THR A 70 4.89 -16.52 -2.68
N PHE A 71 4.50 -16.88 -1.44
CA PHE A 71 3.13 -16.84 -0.95
C PHE A 71 3.03 -15.79 0.15
N ILE A 72 2.13 -14.83 0.00
CA ILE A 72 1.92 -13.75 0.98
C ILE A 72 0.47 -13.77 1.41
N ARG A 73 0.24 -13.91 2.69
CA ARG A 73 -1.05 -13.70 3.33
C ARG A 73 -1.17 -12.23 3.77
N SER A 74 -2.32 -11.63 3.52
CA SER A 74 -2.59 -10.22 3.83
C SER A 74 -3.74 -10.13 4.83
N ASP A 75 -3.45 -9.66 6.03
CA ASP A 75 -4.43 -9.47 7.10
C ASP A 75 -4.35 -8.07 7.69
N SER A 76 -5.44 -7.65 8.31
CA SER A 76 -5.56 -6.36 9.00
C SER A 76 -6.06 -6.63 10.41
N ILE A 77 -5.21 -6.41 11.40
CA ILE A 77 -5.52 -6.67 12.81
C ILE A 77 -5.57 -5.34 13.55
N SER A 78 -6.59 -5.17 14.40
CA SER A 78 -6.69 -4.01 15.28
C SER A 78 -5.98 -4.31 16.60
N GLU A 79 -4.89 -3.59 16.88
CA GLU A 79 -4.12 -3.69 18.10
C GLU A 79 -4.13 -2.34 18.82
N ASP A 80 -4.64 -2.28 20.04
CA ASP A 80 -4.70 -1.07 20.88
C ASP A 80 -5.30 0.16 20.17
N GLY A 81 -6.28 -0.07 19.29
CA GLY A 81 -6.94 0.99 18.50
C GLY A 81 -6.19 1.41 17.24
N ASN A 82 -5.05 0.81 16.94
CA ASN A 82 -4.31 1.01 15.70
C ASN A 82 -4.56 -0.17 14.74
N ILE A 83 -4.57 0.11 13.45
CA ILE A 83 -4.66 -0.93 12.43
C ILE A 83 -3.24 -1.32 12.02
N VAL A 84 -2.90 -2.59 12.24
CA VAL A 84 -1.65 -3.19 11.77
C VAL A 84 -1.94 -4.07 10.57
N LEU A 85 -1.28 -3.79 9.46
CA LEU A 85 -1.32 -4.60 8.25
C LEU A 85 -0.22 -5.65 8.32
N TYR A 86 -0.59 -6.90 8.29
CA TYR A 86 0.34 -8.03 8.22
C TYR A 86 0.46 -8.52 6.79
N LYS A 87 1.69 -8.62 6.31
CA LYS A 87 2.10 -9.27 5.07
C LYS A 87 2.98 -10.45 5.46
N SER A 88 2.32 -11.56 5.74
CA SER A 88 2.99 -12.73 6.30
C SER A 88 3.16 -13.79 5.23
N GLY A 89 4.40 -14.25 4.99
CA GLY A 89 4.62 -15.07 3.83
C GLY A 89 5.69 -16.15 3.99
N ILE A 90 5.71 -17.00 2.96
CA ILE A 90 6.83 -17.87 2.61
C ILE A 90 7.46 -17.26 1.37
N TYR A 91 8.67 -16.74 1.53
CA TYR A 91 9.31 -15.92 0.51
C TYR A 91 10.35 -16.75 -0.27
N ALA A 92 10.33 -16.60 -1.60
CA ALA A 92 11.42 -17.08 -2.44
C ALA A 92 12.74 -16.40 -2.06
N THR A 93 13.87 -17.08 -2.27
CA THR A 93 15.20 -16.67 -1.81
C THR A 93 15.59 -15.23 -2.19
N ASN A 94 15.10 -14.75 -3.33
CA ASN A 94 15.46 -13.43 -3.85
C ASN A 94 14.34 -12.40 -3.72
N TYR A 95 13.22 -12.73 -3.09
CA TYR A 95 12.04 -11.88 -3.03
C TYR A 95 12.35 -10.46 -2.52
N PHE A 96 12.91 -10.33 -1.32
CA PHE A 96 13.22 -9.02 -0.73
C PHE A 96 14.29 -8.22 -1.49
N LYS A 97 15.19 -8.90 -2.23
CA LYS A 97 16.18 -8.22 -3.08
C LYS A 97 15.56 -7.60 -4.33
N GLN A 98 14.47 -8.19 -4.82
CA GLN A 98 13.74 -7.70 -6.01
C GLN A 98 12.82 -6.53 -5.68
N LEU A 99 12.46 -6.36 -4.41
CA LEU A 99 11.48 -5.37 -3.97
C LEU A 99 12.02 -3.94 -3.86
N ASP A 100 13.25 -3.63 -4.12
CA ASP A 100 13.84 -2.26 -3.97
C ASP A 100 13.28 -1.46 -2.76
N LEU A 101 13.18 -2.15 -1.59
CA LEU A 101 12.58 -1.60 -0.36
C LEU A 101 13.38 -0.41 0.16
N LYS A 102 12.73 0.74 0.30
CA LYS A 102 13.34 1.89 0.99
C LYS A 102 13.23 1.70 2.49
N LEU A 103 14.36 1.38 3.11
CA LEU A 103 14.45 1.24 4.55
C LEU A 103 14.84 2.57 5.20
N ALA A 104 14.22 2.87 6.34
CA ALA A 104 14.64 3.98 7.21
C ALA A 104 15.89 3.62 8.01
N ASN A 105 16.03 2.34 8.37
CA ASN A 105 17.23 1.76 9.01
C ASN A 105 17.22 0.23 8.87
N GLY A 106 18.37 -0.41 9.23
CA GLY A 106 18.49 -1.88 9.18
C GLY A 106 18.72 -2.42 7.77
N GLN A 107 18.38 -3.68 7.56
CA GLN A 107 18.57 -4.42 6.31
C GLN A 107 17.34 -5.28 6.01
N VAL A 108 17.21 -5.76 4.78
CA VAL A 108 16.19 -6.75 4.42
C VAL A 108 16.44 -8.07 5.14
N PRO A 109 15.37 -8.84 5.45
CA PRO A 109 15.50 -10.15 6.09
C PRO A 109 16.45 -11.08 5.30
N THR A 110 17.35 -11.72 6.01
CA THR A 110 18.26 -12.74 5.49
C THR A 110 17.89 -14.13 5.97
N GLU A 111 17.16 -14.20 7.09
CA GLU A 111 16.66 -15.43 7.68
C GLU A 111 15.11 -15.42 7.71
N ALA A 112 14.52 -16.60 7.66
CA ALA A 112 13.07 -16.75 7.66
C ALA A 112 12.38 -16.23 8.95
N SER A 113 13.12 -16.18 10.06
CA SER A 113 12.64 -15.70 11.35
C SER A 113 12.73 -14.18 11.51
N GLU A 114 13.42 -13.49 10.59
CA GLU A 114 13.53 -12.03 10.60
C GLU A 114 12.32 -11.39 9.94
N PHE A 115 11.99 -10.17 10.37
CA PHE A 115 10.88 -9.41 9.80
C PHE A 115 11.21 -7.92 9.62
N LEU A 116 10.43 -7.26 8.79
CA LEU A 116 10.44 -5.82 8.61
C LEU A 116 9.17 -5.21 9.20
N ALA A 117 9.28 -4.01 9.78
CA ALA A 117 8.10 -3.26 10.21
C ALA A 117 8.24 -1.78 9.81
N SER A 118 7.12 -1.07 9.71
CA SER A 118 7.13 0.39 9.49
C SER A 118 7.43 1.18 10.78
N PHE A 119 7.42 0.52 11.92
CA PHE A 119 7.67 1.09 13.25
C PHE A 119 8.72 0.26 14.00
N ASN A 120 9.16 0.74 15.16
CA ASN A 120 10.07 -0.01 16.01
C ASN A 120 9.26 -0.90 16.96
N THR A 121 9.37 -2.21 16.79
CA THR A 121 8.68 -3.20 17.66
C THR A 121 9.47 -3.50 18.94
N GLY A 122 10.75 -3.18 19.00
CA GLY A 122 11.64 -3.60 20.09
C GLY A 122 12.05 -5.06 20.03
N ASP A 123 11.55 -5.85 19.09
CA ASP A 123 11.92 -7.25 18.91
C ASP A 123 13.30 -7.36 18.22
N LYS A 124 14.14 -8.24 18.73
CA LYS A 124 15.49 -8.50 18.19
C LYS A 124 15.46 -9.14 16.78
N LYS A 125 14.36 -9.77 16.40
CA LYS A 125 14.15 -10.35 15.07
C LYS A 125 13.82 -9.30 14.00
N GLN A 126 13.51 -8.05 14.39
CA GLN A 126 13.29 -6.97 13.44
C GLN A 126 14.60 -6.60 12.75
N SER A 127 14.78 -7.04 11.51
CA SER A 127 15.99 -6.80 10.72
C SER A 127 16.08 -5.37 10.18
N GLY A 128 14.93 -4.73 9.93
CA GLY A 128 14.90 -3.36 9.43
C GLY A 128 13.56 -2.67 9.61
N ARG A 129 13.59 -1.34 9.43
CA ARG A 129 12.40 -0.52 9.46
C ARG A 129 12.11 0.05 8.08
N ILE A 130 10.91 -0.21 7.58
CA ILE A 130 10.43 0.34 6.31
C ILE A 130 10.18 1.83 6.48
N LEU A 131 10.60 2.63 5.49
CA LEU A 131 10.33 4.06 5.48
C LEU A 131 8.82 4.28 5.31
N ASN A 132 8.16 4.75 6.38
CA ASN A 132 6.77 5.20 6.36
C ASN A 132 6.73 6.72 6.56
N LEU A 133 6.24 7.44 5.56
CA LEU A 133 6.17 8.90 5.59
C LEU A 133 4.90 9.43 6.25
N PHE A 134 3.87 8.58 6.38
CA PHE A 134 2.57 8.94 6.91
C PHE A 134 2.09 7.82 7.84
N ASP A 135 2.23 8.04 9.10
CA ASP A 135 2.03 7.07 10.21
C ASP A 135 0.55 6.65 10.43
N ASP A 136 -0.26 6.62 9.37
CA ASP A 136 -1.68 6.28 9.45
C ASP A 136 -1.96 4.76 9.52
N LYS A 137 -0.97 3.93 9.14
CA LYS A 137 -1.06 2.47 9.23
C LYS A 137 0.30 1.88 9.57
N SER A 138 0.28 0.97 10.52
CA SER A 138 1.43 0.13 10.82
C SER A 138 1.49 -1.04 9.86
N LEU A 139 2.69 -1.44 9.42
CA LEU A 139 2.89 -2.54 8.49
C LEU A 139 3.98 -3.47 9.04
N ILE A 140 3.72 -4.77 8.96
CA ILE A 140 4.68 -5.83 9.31
C ILE A 140 4.79 -6.79 8.13
N PHE A 141 6.03 -7.01 7.68
CA PHE A 141 6.40 -8.10 6.76
C PHE A 141 7.14 -9.17 7.54
N GLY A 142 6.52 -10.31 7.74
CA GLY A 142 7.10 -11.40 8.54
C GLY A 142 6.83 -12.78 7.96
N SER A 143 7.29 -13.81 8.66
CA SER A 143 7.02 -15.19 8.25
C SER A 143 5.56 -15.57 8.52
N LEU A 144 5.00 -16.43 7.67
CA LEU A 144 3.65 -16.96 7.86
C LEU A 144 3.59 -17.86 9.11
N GLU A 145 4.66 -18.56 9.41
CA GLU A 145 4.77 -19.40 10.61
C GLU A 145 4.69 -18.59 11.92
N ASP A 146 5.45 -17.47 12.02
CA ASP A 146 5.39 -16.59 13.19
C ASP A 146 4.02 -15.90 13.31
N PHE A 147 3.40 -15.57 12.17
CA PHE A 147 2.04 -15.01 12.16
C PHE A 147 1.01 -15.96 12.78
N TYR A 148 1.01 -17.23 12.40
CA TYR A 148 0.10 -18.22 12.96
C TYR A 148 0.36 -18.50 14.44
N LYS A 149 1.62 -18.52 14.87
CA LYS A 149 1.98 -18.70 16.28
C LYS A 149 1.49 -17.57 17.18
N ASN A 150 1.44 -16.36 16.64
CA ASN A 150 1.13 -15.17 17.44
C ASN A 150 -0.36 -14.75 17.36
N ASN A 151 -1.12 -15.20 16.37
CA ASN A 151 -2.44 -14.64 16.07
C ASN A 151 -3.51 -15.72 15.92
N GLU A 152 -3.49 -16.84 16.53
CA GLU A 152 -4.57 -17.88 16.55
C GLU A 152 -5.51 -17.87 15.30
N MET A 153 -4.95 -17.63 14.13
CA MET A 153 -5.69 -17.49 12.88
C MET A 153 -5.73 -18.82 12.13
N SER A 154 -6.86 -19.10 11.45
CA SER A 154 -6.98 -20.26 10.56
C SER A 154 -6.35 -19.97 9.19
N VAL A 155 -6.20 -21.00 8.36
CA VAL A 155 -5.72 -20.88 6.98
C VAL A 155 -6.65 -20.06 6.07
N ASN A 156 -7.90 -19.86 6.48
CA ASN A 156 -8.87 -19.08 5.68
C ASN A 156 -8.45 -17.62 5.59
N GLY A 157 -8.32 -17.09 4.39
CA GLY A 157 -7.85 -15.72 4.20
C GLY A 157 -7.44 -15.37 2.77
N ASN A 158 -6.93 -14.17 2.63
CA ASN A 158 -6.49 -13.62 1.36
C ASN A 158 -5.00 -13.86 1.15
N TYR A 159 -4.65 -14.36 -0.01
CA TYR A 159 -3.29 -14.69 -0.38
C TYR A 159 -2.92 -14.11 -1.73
N THR A 160 -1.64 -13.83 -1.87
CA THR A 160 -1.00 -13.44 -3.13
C THR A 160 0.10 -14.44 -3.45
N LEU A 161 0.00 -15.09 -4.59
CA LEU A 161 1.04 -15.90 -5.20
C LEU A 161 1.85 -15.02 -6.15
N ILE A 162 3.16 -15.02 -5.99
CA ILE A 162 4.11 -14.38 -6.92
C ILE A 162 5.00 -15.49 -7.47
N SER A 163 4.87 -15.76 -8.77
CA SER A 163 5.61 -16.83 -9.47
C SER A 163 5.80 -16.47 -10.93
N ASP A 164 6.65 -17.22 -11.64
CA ASP A 164 6.69 -17.14 -13.10
C ASP A 164 5.31 -17.50 -13.69
N THR A 165 4.88 -16.75 -14.70
CA THR A 165 3.55 -16.88 -15.32
C THR A 165 3.28 -18.31 -15.84
N LYS A 166 4.32 -19.01 -16.31
CA LYS A 166 4.24 -20.39 -16.78
C LYS A 166 3.92 -21.41 -15.67
N ASP A 167 4.31 -21.11 -14.42
CA ASP A 167 4.19 -22.03 -13.28
C ASP A 167 2.91 -21.77 -12.47
N THR A 168 2.31 -20.58 -12.61
CA THR A 168 1.13 -20.14 -11.85
C THR A 168 -0.04 -21.12 -12.00
N GLU A 169 -0.30 -21.61 -13.22
CA GLU A 169 -1.43 -22.50 -13.51
C GLU A 169 -1.27 -23.84 -12.78
N ASP A 170 -0.06 -24.41 -12.78
CA ASP A 170 0.24 -25.68 -12.11
C ASP A 170 0.18 -25.52 -10.58
N ILE A 171 0.73 -24.42 -10.05
CA ILE A 171 0.67 -24.11 -8.61
C ILE A 171 -0.79 -24.00 -8.18
N MET A 172 -1.62 -23.21 -8.87
CA MET A 172 -3.02 -23.00 -8.52
C MET A 172 -3.84 -24.31 -8.60
N SER A 173 -3.54 -25.18 -9.54
CA SER A 173 -4.17 -26.49 -9.66
C SER A 173 -3.82 -27.40 -8.47
N GLN A 174 -2.57 -27.40 -8.02
CA GLN A 174 -2.14 -28.15 -6.85
C GLN A 174 -2.75 -27.59 -5.56
N LEU A 175 -2.87 -26.26 -5.42
CA LEU A 175 -3.54 -25.62 -4.27
C LEU A 175 -5.02 -25.94 -4.24
N ALA A 176 -5.72 -25.86 -5.37
CA ALA A 176 -7.14 -26.19 -5.46
C ALA A 176 -7.40 -27.63 -5.02
N SER A 177 -6.57 -28.58 -5.49
CA SER A 177 -6.64 -29.99 -5.06
C SER A 177 -6.35 -30.16 -3.57
N PHE A 178 -5.36 -29.48 -3.04
CA PHE A 178 -4.93 -29.56 -1.64
C PHE A 178 -6.00 -29.02 -0.67
N PHE A 179 -6.61 -27.88 -0.99
CA PHE A 179 -7.67 -27.28 -0.20
C PHE A 179 -9.07 -27.82 -0.50
N ASN A 180 -9.19 -28.84 -1.35
CA ASN A 180 -10.46 -29.40 -1.80
C ASN A 180 -11.45 -28.34 -2.31
N SER A 181 -10.93 -27.38 -3.08
CA SER A 181 -11.66 -26.26 -3.66
C SER A 181 -11.55 -26.26 -5.18
N SER A 182 -12.40 -25.49 -5.87
CA SER A 182 -12.18 -25.24 -7.29
C SER A 182 -11.22 -24.05 -7.47
N LYS A 183 -10.48 -24.05 -8.58
CA LYS A 183 -9.60 -22.95 -8.92
C LYS A 183 -10.38 -21.65 -9.15
N GLU A 184 -11.54 -21.75 -9.78
CA GLU A 184 -12.44 -20.64 -10.02
C GLU A 184 -12.90 -20.02 -8.69
N ASP A 185 -13.28 -20.84 -7.70
CA ASP A 185 -13.72 -20.37 -6.39
C ASP A 185 -12.57 -19.64 -5.65
N MET A 186 -11.35 -20.15 -5.76
CA MET A 186 -10.18 -19.51 -5.15
C MET A 186 -9.85 -18.15 -5.80
N LEU A 187 -10.05 -18.00 -7.11
CA LEU A 187 -9.70 -16.79 -7.88
C LEU A 187 -10.81 -15.73 -7.89
N THR A 188 -12.04 -16.06 -7.53
CA THR A 188 -13.20 -15.13 -7.59
C THR A 188 -13.31 -14.19 -6.39
N ALA A 189 -12.42 -14.27 -5.42
CA ALA A 189 -12.40 -13.33 -4.32
C ALA A 189 -12.25 -11.89 -4.85
N ASN A 190 -13.32 -11.11 -4.72
CA ASN A 190 -13.28 -9.68 -4.99
C ASN A 190 -12.40 -9.01 -3.93
N TYR A 191 -11.11 -8.87 -4.23
CA TYR A 191 -10.30 -7.88 -3.51
C TYR A 191 -11.00 -6.55 -3.68
N GLY A 192 -11.44 -5.96 -2.56
CA GLY A 192 -12.04 -4.65 -2.56
C GLY A 192 -11.14 -3.70 -3.34
N LYS A 193 -11.59 -3.29 -4.51
CA LYS A 193 -10.93 -2.23 -5.27
C LYS A 193 -10.96 -1.02 -4.36
N GLY A 194 -9.86 -0.75 -3.68
CA GLY A 194 -9.67 0.48 -2.95
C GLY A 194 -10.04 1.62 -3.90
N TYR A 195 -10.74 2.62 -3.42
CA TYR A 195 -11.08 3.81 -4.21
C TYR A 195 -9.81 4.28 -4.88
N GLY A 196 -9.75 4.13 -6.22
CA GLY A 196 -8.53 4.33 -6.97
C GLY A 196 -7.97 5.71 -6.67
N GLN A 197 -6.69 5.78 -6.41
CA GLN A 197 -5.94 7.02 -6.12
C GLN A 197 -6.23 8.14 -7.13
N GLY A 198 -6.66 7.79 -8.35
CA GLY A 198 -7.14 8.71 -9.37
C GLY A 198 -8.26 9.64 -8.88
N THR A 199 -9.12 9.21 -7.98
CA THR A 199 -10.22 10.03 -7.44
C THR A 199 -9.68 11.14 -6.54
N ILE A 200 -8.65 10.87 -5.73
CA ILE A 200 -8.02 11.86 -4.85
C ILE A 200 -7.27 12.90 -5.68
N TYR A 201 -6.53 12.47 -6.71
CA TYR A 201 -5.85 13.40 -7.63
C TYR A 201 -6.83 14.29 -8.38
N LEU A 202 -7.93 13.73 -8.87
CA LEU A 202 -8.99 14.48 -9.54
C LEU A 202 -9.58 15.54 -8.59
N LEU A 203 -9.82 15.19 -7.34
CA LEU A 203 -10.37 16.10 -6.34
C LEU A 203 -9.40 17.24 -6.00
N VAL A 204 -8.11 16.95 -5.82
CA VAL A 204 -7.05 17.96 -5.60
C VAL A 204 -6.93 18.87 -6.82
N LEU A 205 -6.99 18.33 -8.04
CA LEU A 205 -6.94 19.11 -9.28
C LEU A 205 -8.16 20.04 -9.40
N ILE A 206 -9.36 19.56 -9.11
CA ILE A 206 -10.60 20.37 -9.13
C ILE A 206 -10.49 21.50 -8.11
N VAL A 207 -10.07 21.22 -6.88
CA VAL A 207 -9.93 22.25 -5.83
C VAL A 207 -8.90 23.29 -6.23
N SER A 208 -7.77 22.90 -6.81
CA SER A 208 -6.74 23.84 -7.26
C SER A 208 -7.23 24.72 -8.41
N LEU A 209 -8.01 24.17 -9.35
CA LEU A 209 -8.64 24.95 -10.43
C LEU A 209 -9.66 25.95 -9.91
N ILE A 210 -10.47 25.58 -8.92
CA ILE A 210 -11.44 26.48 -8.28
C ILE A 210 -10.72 27.66 -7.60
N VAL A 211 -9.67 27.39 -6.83
CA VAL A 211 -8.87 28.40 -6.15
C VAL A 211 -8.23 29.34 -7.16
N MET A 212 -7.70 28.81 -8.26
CA MET A 212 -7.12 29.61 -9.35
C MET A 212 -8.16 30.50 -10.03
N ALA A 213 -9.36 29.96 -10.31
CA ALA A 213 -10.47 30.72 -10.90
C ALA A 213 -10.93 31.88 -10.01
N ILE A 214 -11.10 31.63 -8.71
CA ILE A 214 -11.45 32.67 -7.72
C ILE A 214 -10.40 33.77 -7.71
N PHE A 215 -9.12 33.41 -7.76
CA PHE A 215 -8.03 34.38 -7.77
C PHE A 215 -7.98 35.20 -9.06
N CYS A 216 -8.22 34.61 -10.21
CA CYS A 216 -8.34 35.32 -11.49
C CYS A 216 -9.47 36.33 -11.46
N LEU A 217 -10.63 35.95 -10.92
CA LEU A 217 -11.76 36.83 -10.75
C LEU A 217 -11.42 38.03 -9.83
N MET A 218 -10.82 37.76 -8.65
CA MET A 218 -10.42 38.83 -7.74
C MET A 218 -9.39 39.78 -8.38
N SER A 219 -8.46 39.24 -9.14
CA SER A 219 -7.45 40.04 -9.87
C SER A 219 -8.06 40.90 -10.96
N ALA A 220 -9.12 40.41 -11.64
CA ALA A 220 -9.84 41.18 -12.66
C ALA A 220 -10.71 42.29 -12.06
N PHE A 221 -11.36 42.04 -10.91
CA PHE A 221 -12.21 43.02 -10.23
C PHE A 221 -11.43 44.15 -9.51
N TYR A 222 -10.20 43.87 -9.09
CA TYR A 222 -9.40 44.86 -8.36
C TYR A 222 -9.12 46.15 -9.14
N PRO A 223 -8.66 46.13 -10.42
CA PRO A 223 -8.47 47.35 -11.18
C PRO A 223 -9.79 48.10 -11.46
N ILE A 224 -10.93 47.37 -11.64
CA ILE A 224 -12.21 47.97 -11.89
C ILE A 224 -12.72 48.75 -10.64
N SER A 225 -12.50 48.23 -9.44
CA SER A 225 -12.84 48.92 -8.20
C SER A 225 -12.00 50.19 -8.02
N LYS A 226 -10.69 50.12 -8.37
CA LYS A 226 -9.79 51.28 -8.33
C LYS A 226 -10.14 52.37 -9.34
N LEU A 227 -10.59 52.01 -10.53
CA LEU A 227 -11.05 52.95 -11.54
C LEU A 227 -12.33 53.69 -11.08
N LYS A 228 -13.25 53.00 -10.38
CA LYS A 228 -14.40 53.63 -9.75
C LYS A 228 -14.02 54.66 -8.69
N GLU A 229 -13.09 54.33 -7.79
CA GLU A 229 -12.59 55.26 -6.77
C GLU A 229 -12.00 56.52 -7.40
N ILE A 230 -11.18 56.37 -8.47
CA ILE A 230 -10.54 57.51 -9.19
C ILE A 230 -11.61 58.32 -9.93
N GLY A 231 -12.63 57.68 -10.49
CA GLY A 231 -13.73 58.35 -11.19
C GLY A 231 -14.61 59.18 -10.27
N VAL A 232 -14.84 58.72 -9.04
CA VAL A 232 -15.65 59.47 -8.04
C VAL A 232 -14.83 60.64 -7.45
N MET A 233 -13.50 60.57 -7.39
CA MET A 233 -12.65 61.67 -6.92
C MET A 233 -12.47 62.82 -7.95
N LYS A 234 -12.94 62.68 -9.19
CA LYS A 234 -12.83 63.68 -10.27
C LYS A 234 -14.14 64.39 -10.58
N LEU A 235 -15.24 64.10 -9.88
CA LEU A 235 -16.51 64.82 -9.88
C LEU A 235 -16.65 65.62 -8.57
#